data_bf2fdc859813136915888715c869db40
#
_entry.id   bf2fdc859813136915888715c869db40
#
_cell.length_a   1.000
_cell.length_b   1.000
_cell.length_c   1.000
_cell.angle_alpha   90.00
_cell.angle_beta   90.00
_cell.angle_gamma   90.00
#
_symmetry.space_group_name_H-M   'P 1'
#
loop_
_entity.id
_entity.type
_entity.pdbx_description
1 polymer ?
#
loop_
_entity_poly.entity_id
_entity_poly.type
_entity_poly.pdbx_seq_one_letter_code
_entity_poly.pdbx_strand_id
1 'polypeptide(L)'
;VSELLEKPAPDFIERIQYKASFEFVSRLDKFILHMENHYFRATDVKLTKYITIPAEFVGEQFKRFHRYPIRQRFETMTDYILEMMKIQYNLTVTTAEKNLLRKEIKNMFSGNNDLQIYKDFFEWAGKPEMFKMRKNRMLEYADMAPLAYLHLALDGNRTQTHIRHLLIDEMQDYSPIQYKVIQKLYPCRKTILGDASQSVNPYGSSTAAMIQKAFTTGEVMKLCKSYRSTFEITSLAQKIQANNELEPIMRHGEQPEIFPFKNAEEETTGIVNLVSDFRNSGYTSLGIICKTETQAKALAQKLQVHTDNISFLSSLSSAYTKGIVVTSAHMAKGLEFDEVIVPQADNQNYHSTIDKSMLYVAVTRAMHKITLTYSGIPNRFIE
;
A
#
# COMPACT_ATOMS: atom_id res chain seq x y z
N VAL A 1 -6.37 3.32 7.45
CA VAL A 1 -6.89 1.96 7.41
C VAL A 1 -8.05 1.79 8.40
N SER A 2 -7.94 2.20 9.66
CA SER A 2 -9.02 2.11 10.65
C SER A 2 -10.32 2.77 10.19
N GLU A 3 -10.29 3.95 9.59
CA GLU A 3 -11.48 4.61 9.02
C GLU A 3 -12.18 3.78 7.92
N LEU A 4 -11.41 3.02 7.13
CA LEU A 4 -11.93 2.14 6.08
C LEU A 4 -12.59 0.89 6.64
N LEU A 5 -12.12 0.41 7.77
CA LEU A 5 -12.61 -0.81 8.38
C LEU A 5 -13.86 -0.56 9.25
N GLU A 6 -14.05 0.68 9.70
CA GLU A 6 -15.13 0.99 10.65
C GLU A 6 -16.45 1.40 10.00
N LYS A 7 -16.51 2.12 8.91
CA LYS A 7 -17.73 2.39 8.07
C LYS A 7 -17.32 3.25 6.84
N PRO A 8 -16.72 2.70 5.83
CA PRO A 8 -16.34 3.49 4.67
C PRO A 8 -17.57 3.89 3.85
N ALA A 9 -17.60 5.13 3.38
CA ALA A 9 -18.57 5.55 2.39
C ALA A 9 -18.34 4.76 1.07
N PRO A 10 -19.39 4.31 0.38
CA PRO A 10 -19.27 3.51 -0.86
C PRO A 10 -18.41 4.19 -1.92
N ASP A 11 -18.57 5.50 -2.12
CA ASP A 11 -17.79 6.30 -3.06
C ASP A 11 -16.29 6.37 -2.71
N PHE A 12 -15.96 6.28 -1.42
CA PHE A 12 -14.57 6.22 -0.97
C PHE A 12 -13.91 4.87 -1.28
N ILE A 13 -14.64 3.76 -1.08
CA ILE A 13 -14.17 2.42 -1.45
C ILE A 13 -13.92 2.36 -2.95
N GLU A 14 -14.86 2.86 -3.77
CA GLU A 14 -14.76 2.84 -5.22
C GLU A 14 -13.50 3.60 -5.69
N ARG A 15 -13.22 4.79 -5.14
CA ARG A 15 -12.00 5.55 -5.47
C ARG A 15 -10.73 4.78 -5.12
N ILE A 16 -10.69 4.10 -3.97
CA ILE A 16 -9.52 3.31 -3.56
C ILE A 16 -9.32 2.13 -4.49
N GLN A 17 -10.38 1.37 -4.79
CA GLN A 17 -10.30 0.21 -5.66
C GLN A 17 -9.88 0.60 -7.08
N TYR A 18 -10.40 1.70 -7.61
CA TYR A 18 -9.98 2.22 -8.90
C TYR A 18 -8.49 2.58 -8.92
N LYS A 19 -8.01 3.37 -7.95
CA LYS A 19 -6.61 3.80 -7.84
C LYS A 19 -5.64 2.63 -7.55
N ALA A 20 -6.14 1.54 -6.97
CA ALA A 20 -5.39 0.31 -6.72
C ALA A 20 -5.42 -0.68 -7.91
N SER A 21 -6.04 -0.33 -9.03
CA SER A 21 -6.19 -1.22 -10.19
C SER A 21 -5.07 -1.09 -11.22
N PHE A 22 -4.85 -2.15 -12.02
CA PHE A 22 -3.96 -2.08 -13.19
C PHE A 22 -4.53 -1.18 -14.31
N GLU A 23 -5.85 -1.07 -14.40
CA GLU A 23 -6.49 -0.14 -15.34
C GLU A 23 -6.06 1.29 -15.06
N PHE A 24 -6.06 1.69 -13.79
CA PHE A 24 -5.60 3.01 -13.38
C PHE A 24 -4.15 3.25 -13.78
N VAL A 25 -3.25 2.31 -13.51
CA VAL A 25 -1.83 2.41 -13.89
C VAL A 25 -1.69 2.57 -15.41
N SER A 26 -2.38 1.72 -16.19
CA SER A 26 -2.34 1.79 -17.66
C SER A 26 -2.87 3.11 -18.20
N ARG A 27 -3.94 3.65 -17.61
CA ARG A 27 -4.48 4.96 -17.98
C ARG A 27 -3.53 6.10 -17.65
N LEU A 28 -2.88 6.04 -16.49
CA LEU A 28 -1.89 7.04 -16.08
C LEU A 28 -0.66 7.03 -16.99
N ASP A 29 -0.17 5.84 -17.39
CA ASP A 29 0.92 5.70 -18.38
C ASP A 29 0.54 6.32 -19.73
N LYS A 30 -0.68 6.07 -20.21
CA LYS A 30 -1.20 6.67 -21.44
C LYS A 30 -1.35 8.19 -21.32
N PHE A 31 -1.75 8.69 -20.17
CA PHE A 31 -1.86 10.13 -19.94
C PHE A 31 -0.48 10.80 -19.92
N ILE A 32 0.53 10.18 -19.34
CA ILE A 32 1.92 10.69 -19.38
C ILE A 32 2.39 10.81 -20.84
N LEU A 33 2.12 9.80 -21.68
CA LEU A 33 2.41 9.86 -23.10
C LEU A 33 1.59 10.93 -23.82
N HIS A 34 0.33 11.12 -23.44
CA HIS A 34 -0.50 12.21 -23.95
C HIS A 34 0.10 13.58 -23.64
N MET A 35 0.57 13.80 -22.41
CA MET A 35 1.25 15.03 -22.04
C MET A 35 2.50 15.30 -22.86
N GLU A 36 3.31 14.28 -23.13
CA GLU A 36 4.50 14.40 -23.98
C GLU A 36 4.18 14.95 -25.38
N ASN A 37 3.02 14.59 -25.90
CA ASN A 37 2.61 14.98 -27.26
C ASN A 37 1.81 16.30 -27.31
N HIS A 38 1.15 16.71 -26.22
CA HIS A 38 0.17 17.79 -26.26
C HIS A 38 0.46 18.97 -25.33
N TYR A 39 1.24 18.76 -24.26
CA TYR A 39 1.51 19.81 -23.26
C TYR A 39 2.73 20.66 -23.59
N PHE A 40 3.62 20.17 -24.45
CA PHE A 40 4.74 20.95 -24.97
C PHE A 40 4.38 21.57 -26.32
N ARG A 41 4.32 22.90 -26.36
CA ARG A 41 4.04 23.66 -27.59
C ARG A 41 5.26 24.52 -27.91
N ALA A 42 6.07 24.03 -28.84
CA ALA A 42 7.25 24.74 -29.28
C ALA A 42 6.87 26.08 -29.97
N THR A 43 7.62 27.09 -29.63
CA THR A 43 7.53 28.43 -30.24
C THR A 43 8.93 28.89 -30.64
N ASP A 44 9.00 29.89 -31.53
CA ASP A 44 10.27 30.51 -31.86
C ASP A 44 10.89 31.20 -30.63
N VAL A 45 12.19 31.02 -30.44
CA VAL A 45 12.93 31.64 -29.33
C VAL A 45 13.99 32.59 -29.87
N LYS A 46 13.91 33.86 -29.44
CA LYS A 46 14.96 34.85 -29.73
C LYS A 46 16.10 34.65 -28.74
N LEU A 47 17.21 34.07 -29.19
CA LEU A 47 18.39 33.89 -28.36
C LEU A 47 19.22 35.17 -28.23
N THR A 48 19.38 35.88 -29.33
CA THR A 48 20.04 37.18 -29.41
C THR A 48 19.26 38.16 -30.29
N LYS A 49 19.74 39.40 -30.44
CA LYS A 49 19.12 40.37 -31.36
C LYS A 49 19.07 39.89 -32.81
N TYR A 50 19.95 38.97 -33.19
CA TYR A 50 20.11 38.52 -34.57
C TYR A 50 19.81 37.03 -34.81
N ILE A 51 19.65 36.24 -33.74
CA ILE A 51 19.45 34.80 -33.83
C ILE A 51 18.12 34.41 -33.22
N THR A 52 17.26 33.82 -34.04
CA THR A 52 16.00 33.18 -33.61
C THR A 52 16.11 31.67 -33.83
N ILE A 53 15.79 30.89 -32.84
CA ILE A 53 15.72 29.44 -32.90
C ILE A 53 14.30 29.07 -33.35
N PRO A 54 14.11 28.39 -34.49
CA PRO A 54 12.77 28.05 -34.97
C PRO A 54 12.04 27.07 -34.05
N ALA A 55 10.73 27.23 -33.93
CA ALA A 55 9.84 26.34 -33.17
C ALA A 55 9.99 24.87 -33.58
N GLU A 56 10.11 24.61 -34.91
CA GLU A 56 10.30 23.26 -35.44
C GLU A 56 11.54 22.58 -34.83
N PHE A 57 12.68 23.28 -34.86
CA PHE A 57 13.94 22.77 -34.26
C PHE A 57 13.79 22.50 -32.75
N VAL A 58 13.17 23.43 -32.00
CA VAL A 58 12.89 23.25 -30.56
C VAL A 58 12.02 22.01 -30.32
N GLY A 59 10.97 21.83 -31.14
CA GLY A 59 10.08 20.66 -31.05
C GLY A 59 10.77 19.34 -31.38
N GLU A 60 11.67 19.33 -32.37
CA GLU A 60 12.50 18.16 -32.69
C GLU A 60 13.43 17.78 -31.52
N GLN A 61 14.06 18.78 -30.87
CA GLN A 61 14.91 18.49 -29.74
C GLN A 61 14.12 17.93 -28.56
N PHE A 62 12.92 18.44 -28.28
CA PHE A 62 12.05 17.88 -27.24
C PHE A 62 11.74 16.41 -27.49
N LYS A 63 11.44 16.02 -28.72
CA LYS A 63 11.21 14.62 -29.12
C LYS A 63 12.50 13.79 -29.06
N ARG A 64 13.65 14.33 -29.49
CA ARG A 64 14.95 13.66 -29.44
C ARG A 64 15.32 13.18 -28.05
N PHE A 65 15.03 14.00 -27.03
CA PHE A 65 15.35 13.69 -25.65
C PHE A 65 14.24 12.92 -24.91
N HIS A 66 13.36 12.21 -25.62
CA HIS A 66 12.21 11.47 -25.05
C HIS A 66 12.58 10.46 -23.95
N ARG A 67 13.85 9.98 -23.88
CA ARG A 67 14.33 9.06 -22.84
C ARG A 67 14.51 9.72 -21.48
N TYR A 68 14.59 11.05 -21.46
CA TYR A 68 14.68 11.81 -20.20
C TYR A 68 13.27 12.14 -19.68
N PRO A 69 13.09 12.25 -18.37
CA PRO A 69 11.88 12.81 -17.76
C PRO A 69 11.55 14.17 -18.34
N ILE A 70 10.28 14.47 -18.46
CA ILE A 70 9.79 15.62 -19.25
C ILE A 70 10.50 16.94 -18.89
N ARG A 71 10.60 17.26 -17.58
CA ARG A 71 11.21 18.51 -17.13
C ARG A 71 12.73 18.51 -17.22
N GLN A 72 13.38 17.36 -17.14
CA GLN A 72 14.83 17.26 -17.37
C GLN A 72 15.19 17.50 -18.84
N ARG A 73 14.29 17.22 -19.78
CA ARG A 73 14.49 17.51 -21.21
C ARG A 73 14.77 19.00 -21.43
N PHE A 74 14.12 19.90 -20.67
CA PHE A 74 14.29 21.34 -20.83
C PHE A 74 15.72 21.79 -20.57
N GLU A 75 16.40 21.23 -19.59
CA GLU A 75 17.81 21.51 -19.33
C GLU A 75 18.71 20.92 -20.41
N THR A 76 18.50 19.62 -20.70
CA THR A 76 19.31 18.90 -21.68
C THR A 76 19.20 19.52 -23.08
N MET A 77 18.00 19.87 -23.51
CA MET A 77 17.82 20.52 -24.81
C MET A 77 18.33 21.97 -24.83
N THR A 78 18.22 22.71 -23.70
CA THR A 78 18.83 24.04 -23.62
C THR A 78 20.34 23.97 -23.83
N ASP A 79 21.03 23.07 -23.12
CA ASP A 79 22.48 22.91 -23.23
C ASP A 79 22.89 22.44 -24.63
N TYR A 80 22.15 21.51 -25.24
CA TYR A 80 22.36 21.05 -26.60
C TYR A 80 22.15 22.14 -27.64
N ILE A 81 21.08 22.92 -27.54
CA ILE A 81 20.80 24.04 -28.46
C ILE A 81 21.92 25.07 -28.39
N LEU A 82 22.39 25.41 -27.19
CA LEU A 82 23.46 26.39 -27.01
C LEU A 82 24.80 25.90 -27.60
N GLU A 83 25.10 24.61 -27.44
CA GLU A 83 26.29 23.98 -28.03
C GLU A 83 26.22 24.01 -29.57
N MET A 84 25.09 23.68 -30.16
CA MET A 84 24.87 23.75 -31.60
C MET A 84 25.01 25.18 -32.13
N MET A 85 24.42 26.17 -31.43
CA MET A 85 24.54 27.58 -31.84
C MET A 85 25.98 28.08 -31.72
N LYS A 86 26.75 27.65 -30.71
CA LYS A 86 28.17 27.97 -30.60
C LYS A 86 28.96 27.41 -31.77
N ILE A 87 28.73 26.17 -32.15
CA ILE A 87 29.42 25.54 -33.32
C ILE A 87 29.06 26.22 -34.62
N GLN A 88 27.76 26.45 -34.85
CA GLN A 88 27.26 26.94 -36.15
C GLN A 88 27.54 28.44 -36.39
N TYR A 89 27.45 29.26 -35.34
CA TYR A 89 27.55 30.72 -35.44
C TYR A 89 28.75 31.33 -34.70
N ASN A 90 29.65 30.47 -34.16
CA ASN A 90 30.77 30.87 -33.29
C ASN A 90 30.34 31.84 -32.16
N LEU A 91 29.18 31.57 -31.58
CA LEU A 91 28.50 32.45 -30.64
C LEU A 91 28.99 32.21 -29.20
N THR A 92 29.32 33.26 -28.49
CA THR A 92 29.54 33.22 -27.04
C THR A 92 28.25 33.65 -26.34
N VAL A 93 27.58 32.74 -25.66
CA VAL A 93 26.32 32.98 -24.95
C VAL A 93 26.61 33.32 -23.50
N THR A 94 26.04 34.39 -23.01
CA THR A 94 26.13 34.80 -21.61
C THR A 94 25.25 33.93 -20.71
N THR A 95 25.56 33.90 -19.42
CA THR A 95 24.72 33.20 -18.41
C THR A 95 23.27 33.73 -18.40
N ALA A 96 23.09 35.03 -18.65
CA ALA A 96 21.75 35.66 -18.71
C ALA A 96 20.95 35.12 -19.91
N GLU A 97 21.54 35.01 -21.08
CA GLU A 97 20.91 34.45 -22.29
C GLU A 97 20.60 32.95 -22.14
N LYS A 98 21.51 32.20 -21.53
CA LYS A 98 21.26 30.78 -21.17
C LYS A 98 20.05 30.65 -20.25
N ASN A 99 19.94 31.46 -19.22
CA ASN A 99 18.82 31.42 -18.27
C ASN A 99 17.50 31.87 -18.94
N LEU A 100 17.57 32.84 -19.86
CA LEU A 100 16.41 33.27 -20.63
C LEU A 100 15.92 32.14 -21.54
N LEU A 101 16.81 31.51 -22.30
CA LEU A 101 16.45 30.35 -23.17
C LEU A 101 15.81 29.23 -22.37
N ARG A 102 16.41 28.88 -21.21
CA ARG A 102 15.85 27.84 -20.31
C ARG A 102 14.44 28.21 -19.84
N LYS A 103 14.21 29.48 -19.48
CA LYS A 103 12.90 29.98 -19.05
C LYS A 103 11.87 29.89 -20.18
N GLU A 104 12.23 30.33 -21.38
CA GLU A 104 11.36 30.27 -22.56
C GLU A 104 10.99 28.82 -22.90
N ILE A 105 11.95 27.90 -22.95
CA ILE A 105 11.70 26.48 -23.19
C ILE A 105 10.77 25.90 -22.11
N LYS A 106 11.00 26.22 -20.85
CA LYS A 106 10.14 25.76 -19.75
C LYS A 106 8.70 26.27 -19.86
N ASN A 107 8.52 27.50 -20.32
CA ASN A 107 7.18 28.11 -20.50
C ASN A 107 6.38 27.48 -21.65
N MET A 108 7.04 26.77 -22.56
CA MET A 108 6.37 26.01 -23.64
C MET A 108 5.63 24.79 -23.13
N PHE A 109 5.89 24.37 -21.89
CA PHE A 109 5.19 23.24 -21.26
C PHE A 109 4.11 23.76 -20.30
N SER A 110 2.86 23.39 -20.56
CA SER A 110 1.71 23.87 -19.78
C SER A 110 1.54 23.20 -18.40
N GLY A 111 2.31 22.16 -18.11
CA GLY A 111 2.21 21.37 -16.87
C GLY A 111 3.20 21.81 -15.77
N ASN A 112 2.93 22.89 -15.06
CA ASN A 112 3.84 23.40 -14.03
C ASN A 112 3.59 22.88 -12.60
N ASN A 113 2.41 22.30 -12.32
CA ASN A 113 2.00 21.85 -11.00
C ASN A 113 1.53 20.40 -11.08
N ASP A 114 2.19 19.50 -10.36
CA ASP A 114 1.91 18.06 -10.37
C ASP A 114 0.49 17.75 -9.92
N LEU A 115 -0.03 18.46 -8.90
CA LEU A 115 -1.39 18.26 -8.44
C LEU A 115 -2.42 18.68 -9.48
N GLN A 116 -2.16 19.76 -10.25
CA GLN A 116 -3.04 20.16 -11.33
C GLN A 116 -3.00 19.14 -12.45
N ILE A 117 -1.82 18.68 -12.86
CA ILE A 117 -1.66 17.62 -13.86
C ILE A 117 -2.40 16.34 -13.42
N TYR A 118 -2.33 16.00 -12.12
CA TYR A 118 -3.03 14.85 -11.58
C TYR A 118 -4.56 15.00 -11.63
N LYS A 119 -5.08 16.21 -11.44
CA LYS A 119 -6.50 16.50 -11.67
C LYS A 119 -6.87 16.38 -13.14
N ASP A 120 -6.07 16.97 -14.01
CA ASP A 120 -6.27 16.92 -15.47
C ASP A 120 -6.29 15.47 -15.98
N PHE A 121 -5.54 14.56 -15.33
CA PHE A 121 -5.61 13.14 -15.61
C PHE A 121 -7.02 12.57 -15.42
N PHE A 122 -7.73 12.91 -14.33
CA PHE A 122 -9.07 12.38 -14.09
C PHE A 122 -10.09 12.94 -15.08
N GLU A 123 -9.96 14.21 -15.46
CA GLU A 123 -10.77 14.81 -16.53
C GLU A 123 -10.49 14.11 -17.88
N TRP A 124 -9.22 13.93 -18.23
CA TRP A 124 -8.81 13.22 -19.45
C TRP A 124 -9.28 11.75 -19.46
N ALA A 125 -9.27 11.08 -18.32
CA ALA A 125 -9.73 9.70 -18.14
C ALA A 125 -11.27 9.57 -18.16
N GLY A 126 -12.01 10.69 -18.15
CA GLY A 126 -13.48 10.71 -18.05
C GLY A 126 -14.02 10.23 -16.71
N LYS A 127 -13.24 10.40 -15.63
CA LYS A 127 -13.58 9.96 -14.26
C LYS A 127 -13.25 11.03 -13.21
N PRO A 128 -13.73 12.29 -13.36
CA PRO A 128 -13.40 13.38 -12.45
C PRO A 128 -13.83 13.10 -10.99
N GLU A 129 -14.89 12.32 -10.79
CA GLU A 129 -15.40 11.91 -9.48
C GLU A 129 -14.44 11.03 -8.69
N MET A 130 -13.46 10.41 -9.35
CA MET A 130 -12.44 9.58 -8.71
C MET A 130 -11.35 10.40 -8.02
N PHE A 131 -11.32 11.71 -8.21
CA PHE A 131 -10.45 12.62 -7.48
C PHE A 131 -11.25 13.43 -6.45
N LYS A 132 -10.94 13.28 -5.19
CA LYS A 132 -11.59 14.02 -4.10
C LYS A 132 -10.57 14.45 -3.06
N MET A 133 -10.56 15.73 -2.74
CA MET A 133 -9.75 16.25 -1.64
C MET A 133 -10.56 16.21 -0.33
N ARG A 134 -9.90 15.85 0.74
CA ARG A 134 -10.44 15.93 2.11
C ARG A 134 -10.51 17.39 2.59
N LYS A 135 -11.11 17.59 3.75
CA LYS A 135 -11.06 18.90 4.45
C LYS A 135 -9.61 19.40 4.56
N ASN A 136 -9.43 20.71 4.56
CA ASN A 136 -8.11 21.37 4.61
C ASN A 136 -7.20 21.07 3.40
N ARG A 137 -7.77 20.77 2.24
CA ARG A 137 -7.04 20.45 1.01
C ARG A 137 -6.10 19.24 1.12
N MET A 138 -6.34 18.33 2.06
CA MET A 138 -5.57 17.10 2.19
C MET A 138 -5.97 16.10 1.11
N LEU A 139 -4.99 15.38 0.60
CA LEU A 139 -5.18 14.29 -0.35
C LEU A 139 -5.65 13.02 0.38
N GLU A 140 -6.35 12.15 -0.34
CA GLU A 140 -6.56 10.79 0.13
C GLU A 140 -5.24 10.01 0.09
N TYR A 141 -5.07 9.06 1.01
CA TYR A 141 -3.86 8.22 1.02
C TYR A 141 -3.63 7.50 -0.32
N ALA A 142 -4.71 7.08 -0.98
CA ALA A 142 -4.66 6.43 -2.30
C ALA A 142 -4.09 7.32 -3.42
N ASP A 143 -4.01 8.65 -3.24
CA ASP A 143 -3.44 9.58 -4.22
C ASP A 143 -1.92 9.75 -4.08
N MET A 144 -1.33 9.31 -2.96
CA MET A 144 0.09 9.57 -2.69
C MET A 144 1.02 8.85 -3.68
N ALA A 145 0.81 7.55 -3.90
CA ALA A 145 1.63 6.79 -4.84
C ALA A 145 1.43 7.20 -6.31
N PRO A 146 0.19 7.46 -6.80
CA PRO A 146 -0.02 8.05 -8.11
C PRO A 146 0.69 9.37 -8.33
N LEU A 147 0.63 10.30 -7.38
CA LEU A 147 1.33 11.58 -7.46
C LEU A 147 2.86 11.39 -7.47
N ALA A 148 3.38 10.50 -6.63
CA ALA A 148 4.80 10.17 -6.65
C ALA A 148 5.22 9.58 -8.00
N TYR A 149 4.41 8.70 -8.59
CA TYR A 149 4.66 8.12 -9.91
C TYR A 149 4.69 9.18 -11.01
N LEU A 150 3.71 10.10 -10.99
CA LEU A 150 3.63 11.22 -11.92
C LEU A 150 4.84 12.15 -11.77
N HIS A 151 5.19 12.52 -10.54
CA HIS A 151 6.38 13.33 -10.25
C HIS A 151 7.66 12.69 -10.80
N LEU A 152 7.83 11.38 -10.59
CA LEU A 152 8.98 10.63 -11.14
C LEU A 152 9.00 10.58 -12.68
N ALA A 153 7.85 10.64 -13.32
CA ALA A 153 7.76 10.71 -14.77
C ALA A 153 8.09 12.11 -15.31
N LEU A 154 7.74 13.15 -14.56
CA LEU A 154 7.95 14.54 -14.94
C LEU A 154 9.37 15.04 -14.64
N ASP A 155 9.84 14.86 -13.42
CA ASP A 155 11.10 15.43 -12.92
C ASP A 155 12.26 14.42 -12.91
N GLY A 156 11.93 13.14 -13.01
CA GLY A 156 12.89 12.08 -12.82
C GLY A 156 13.21 11.86 -11.34
N ASN A 157 14.19 11.03 -11.11
CA ASN A 157 14.64 10.71 -9.76
C ASN A 157 16.15 10.54 -9.70
N ARG A 158 16.72 10.81 -8.55
CA ARG A 158 18.00 10.27 -8.15
C ARG A 158 17.78 8.79 -7.81
N THR A 159 17.90 7.92 -8.80
CA THR A 159 17.79 6.48 -8.61
C THR A 159 18.76 6.04 -7.52
N GLN A 160 18.27 5.16 -6.62
CA GLN A 160 19.08 4.63 -5.52
C GLN A 160 20.03 3.54 -6.05
N THR A 161 20.97 3.94 -6.89
CA THR A 161 21.89 3.02 -7.60
C THR A 161 22.89 2.32 -6.68
N HIS A 162 23.09 2.83 -5.47
CA HIS A 162 23.93 2.19 -4.45
C HIS A 162 23.29 0.96 -3.83
N ILE A 163 21.95 0.82 -3.92
CA ILE A 163 21.22 -0.35 -3.45
C ILE A 163 21.31 -1.43 -4.52
N ARG A 164 21.84 -2.58 -4.15
CA ARG A 164 22.02 -3.71 -5.07
C ARG A 164 20.89 -4.73 -5.03
N HIS A 165 20.19 -4.81 -3.91
CA HIS A 165 19.08 -5.73 -3.71
C HIS A 165 18.05 -5.10 -2.79
N LEU A 166 16.78 -5.16 -3.16
CA LEU A 166 15.63 -4.68 -2.38
C LEU A 166 14.79 -5.88 -1.93
N LEU A 167 14.55 -5.96 -0.63
CA LEU A 167 13.60 -6.91 -0.05
C LEU A 167 12.29 -6.18 0.21
N ILE A 168 11.19 -6.75 -0.26
CA ILE A 168 9.83 -6.25 -0.03
C ILE A 168 9.07 -7.35 0.67
N ASP A 169 8.64 -7.09 1.88
CA ASP A 169 7.77 -8.01 2.64
C ASP A 169 6.31 -7.57 2.56
N GLU A 170 5.39 -8.47 2.93
CA GLU A 170 3.95 -8.22 2.90
C GLU A 170 3.45 -7.73 1.52
N MET A 171 3.81 -8.45 0.47
CA MET A 171 3.54 -8.08 -0.93
C MET A 171 2.08 -7.68 -1.20
N GLN A 172 1.14 -8.28 -0.48
CA GLN A 172 -0.29 -8.08 -0.66
C GLN A 172 -0.78 -6.70 -0.18
N ASP A 173 0.05 -5.97 0.58
CA ASP A 173 -0.30 -4.63 1.07
C ASP A 173 0.03 -3.52 0.08
N TYR A 174 0.75 -3.83 -1.00
CA TYR A 174 1.11 -2.86 -2.03
C TYR A 174 0.12 -2.89 -3.19
N SER A 175 -0.18 -1.72 -3.73
CA SER A 175 -0.94 -1.57 -4.96
C SER A 175 -0.03 -1.63 -6.20
N PRO A 176 -0.58 -1.92 -7.40
CA PRO A 176 0.19 -1.90 -8.65
C PRO A 176 0.95 -0.61 -8.90
N ILE A 177 0.37 0.55 -8.58
CA ILE A 177 1.05 1.84 -8.75
C ILE A 177 2.23 2.01 -7.79
N GLN A 178 2.15 1.48 -6.55
CA GLN A 178 3.27 1.48 -5.62
C GLN A 178 4.43 0.64 -6.16
N TYR A 179 4.17 -0.51 -6.76
CA TYR A 179 5.20 -1.30 -7.43
C TYR A 179 5.86 -0.55 -8.60
N LYS A 180 5.09 0.22 -9.37
CA LYS A 180 5.65 1.09 -10.43
C LYS A 180 6.57 2.17 -9.88
N VAL A 181 6.20 2.79 -8.74
CA VAL A 181 7.08 3.74 -8.03
C VAL A 181 8.36 3.05 -7.58
N ILE A 182 8.25 1.88 -6.93
CA ILE A 182 9.39 1.10 -6.47
C ILE A 182 10.32 0.70 -7.63
N GLN A 183 9.77 0.31 -8.78
CA GLN A 183 10.57 0.00 -9.96
C GLN A 183 11.41 1.19 -10.45
N LYS A 184 10.81 2.38 -10.49
CA LYS A 184 11.49 3.61 -10.89
C LYS A 184 12.57 4.04 -9.90
N LEU A 185 12.31 3.90 -8.60
CA LEU A 185 13.22 4.31 -7.53
C LEU A 185 14.42 3.35 -7.37
N TYR A 186 14.17 2.05 -7.51
CA TYR A 186 15.13 0.99 -7.21
C TYR A 186 15.32 0.09 -8.45
N PRO A 187 16.28 0.38 -9.34
CA PRO A 187 16.54 -0.44 -10.53
C PRO A 187 17.26 -1.77 -10.23
N CYS A 188 17.54 -2.04 -8.94
CA CYS A 188 18.25 -3.25 -8.49
C CYS A 188 17.38 -4.51 -8.54
N ARG A 189 18.01 -5.67 -8.25
CA ARG A 189 17.31 -6.95 -8.04
C ARG A 189 16.34 -6.82 -6.84
N LYS A 190 15.24 -7.59 -6.89
CA LYS A 190 14.20 -7.55 -5.86
C LYS A 190 13.83 -8.97 -5.44
N THR A 191 13.61 -9.16 -4.14
CA THR A 191 12.90 -10.31 -3.59
C THR A 191 11.62 -9.79 -2.96
N ILE A 192 10.50 -10.35 -3.38
CA ILE A 192 9.16 -9.90 -2.93
C ILE A 192 8.52 -11.09 -2.23
N LEU A 193 8.20 -10.90 -0.95
CA LEU A 193 7.66 -11.91 -0.05
C LEU A 193 6.25 -11.52 0.38
N GLY A 194 5.41 -12.49 0.66
CA GLY A 194 4.12 -12.26 1.27
C GLY A 194 3.12 -13.39 1.05
N ASP A 195 1.94 -13.23 1.61
CA ASP A 195 0.83 -14.16 1.52
C ASP A 195 -0.44 -13.43 1.08
N ALA A 196 -0.92 -13.72 -0.11
CA ALA A 196 -2.13 -13.12 -0.66
C ALA A 196 -3.38 -13.41 0.19
N SER A 197 -3.38 -14.51 0.96
CA SER A 197 -4.47 -14.89 1.87
C SER A 197 -4.56 -13.98 3.10
N GLN A 198 -3.47 -13.28 3.44
CA GLN A 198 -3.40 -12.33 4.56
C GLN A 198 -3.68 -10.88 4.14
N SER A 199 -4.33 -10.66 3.01
CA SER A 199 -4.69 -9.31 2.56
C SER A 199 -5.85 -8.75 3.38
N VAL A 200 -5.54 -7.81 4.27
CA VAL A 200 -6.51 -7.03 5.07
C VAL A 200 -6.41 -5.53 4.78
N ASN A 201 -5.51 -5.16 3.88
CA ASN A 201 -5.33 -3.78 3.48
C ASN A 201 -6.20 -3.47 2.25
N PRO A 202 -7.25 -2.65 2.38
CA PRO A 202 -8.12 -2.32 1.24
C PRO A 202 -7.43 -1.49 0.15
N TYR A 203 -6.26 -0.91 0.43
CA TYR A 203 -5.41 -0.23 -0.56
C TYR A 203 -4.49 -1.20 -1.31
N GLY A 204 -4.27 -2.39 -0.78
CA GLY A 204 -3.48 -3.45 -1.40
C GLY A 204 -4.38 -4.31 -2.30
N SER A 205 -3.86 -4.77 -3.41
CA SER A 205 -4.59 -5.66 -4.33
C SER A 205 -3.67 -6.63 -5.04
N SER A 206 -2.44 -6.82 -4.53
CA SER A 206 -1.42 -7.55 -5.25
C SER A 206 -1.42 -9.04 -4.88
N THR A 207 -1.72 -9.87 -5.86
CA THR A 207 -1.43 -11.31 -5.84
C THR A 207 -0.09 -11.58 -6.52
N ALA A 208 0.50 -12.76 -6.31
CA ALA A 208 1.74 -13.17 -7.00
C ALA A 208 1.61 -13.02 -8.53
N ALA A 209 0.47 -13.40 -9.11
CA ALA A 209 0.21 -13.24 -10.54
C ALA A 209 0.14 -11.77 -10.99
N MET A 210 -0.39 -10.88 -10.15
CA MET A 210 -0.42 -9.44 -10.42
C MET A 210 0.97 -8.83 -10.32
N ILE A 211 1.77 -9.24 -9.33
CA ILE A 211 3.15 -8.79 -9.17
C ILE A 211 4.00 -9.25 -10.35
N GLN A 212 3.80 -10.47 -10.83
CA GLN A 212 4.48 -11.00 -12.01
C GLN A 212 4.17 -10.20 -13.28
N LYS A 213 2.96 -9.65 -13.42
CA LYS A 213 2.64 -8.70 -14.52
C LYS A 213 3.40 -7.38 -14.41
N ALA A 214 3.71 -6.95 -13.19
CA ALA A 214 4.53 -5.76 -12.97
C ALA A 214 6.03 -6.04 -13.18
N PHE A 215 6.50 -7.26 -12.83
CA PHE A 215 7.90 -7.70 -12.91
C PHE A 215 8.01 -8.91 -13.86
N THR A 216 8.00 -8.66 -15.16
CA THR A 216 7.92 -9.69 -16.22
C THR A 216 9.08 -10.69 -16.24
N THR A 217 10.21 -10.37 -15.62
CA THR A 217 11.41 -11.25 -15.56
C THR A 217 11.53 -11.99 -14.24
N GLY A 218 10.54 -11.86 -13.34
CA GLY A 218 10.57 -12.49 -12.01
C GLY A 218 10.15 -13.96 -12.06
N GLU A 219 10.80 -14.77 -11.23
CA GLU A 219 10.39 -16.14 -10.92
C GLU A 219 9.52 -16.17 -9.68
N VAL A 220 8.50 -17.01 -9.67
CA VAL A 220 7.60 -17.20 -8.52
C VAL A 220 7.93 -18.53 -7.86
N MET A 221 8.27 -18.46 -6.57
CA MET A 221 8.45 -19.62 -5.72
C MET A 221 7.31 -19.68 -4.69
N LYS A 222 6.72 -20.85 -4.51
CA LYS A 222 5.68 -21.07 -3.51
C LYS A 222 6.25 -21.83 -2.32
N LEU A 223 6.02 -21.30 -1.12
CA LEU A 223 6.34 -21.96 0.14
C LEU A 223 5.03 -22.50 0.72
N CYS A 224 4.81 -23.80 0.57
CA CYS A 224 3.52 -24.42 0.89
C CYS A 224 3.42 -24.94 2.33
N LYS A 225 4.54 -25.03 3.08
CA LYS A 225 4.53 -25.58 4.46
C LYS A 225 4.40 -24.46 5.50
N SER A 226 3.41 -24.60 6.39
CA SER A 226 3.24 -23.72 7.55
C SER A 226 3.99 -24.28 8.76
N TYR A 227 5.01 -23.57 9.23
CA TYR A 227 5.83 -23.96 10.38
C TYR A 227 5.44 -23.23 11.68
N ARG A 228 4.67 -22.14 11.59
CA ARG A 228 4.34 -21.28 12.74
C ARG A 228 3.34 -21.94 13.68
N SER A 229 2.20 -22.33 13.17
CA SER A 229 1.07 -22.82 13.95
C SER A 229 1.02 -24.35 14.02
N THR A 230 0.31 -24.89 15.01
CA THR A 230 0.02 -26.32 15.08
C THR A 230 -0.86 -26.78 13.94
N PHE A 231 -0.95 -28.09 13.73
CA PHE A 231 -1.81 -28.73 12.72
C PHE A 231 -3.27 -28.28 12.90
N GLU A 232 -3.76 -28.23 14.13
CA GLU A 232 -5.14 -27.91 14.49
C GLU A 232 -5.47 -26.44 14.16
N ILE A 233 -4.57 -25.51 14.51
CA ILE A 233 -4.74 -24.08 14.20
C ILE A 233 -4.69 -23.85 12.69
N THR A 234 -3.76 -24.49 11.98
CA THR A 234 -3.66 -24.40 10.52
C THR A 234 -4.92 -24.97 9.85
N SER A 235 -5.46 -26.08 10.37
CA SER A 235 -6.72 -26.67 9.88
C SER A 235 -7.92 -25.74 10.08
N LEU A 236 -8.02 -25.06 11.22
CA LEU A 236 -9.03 -24.03 11.44
C LEU A 236 -8.86 -22.85 10.47
N ALA A 237 -7.65 -22.39 10.27
CA ALA A 237 -7.36 -21.31 9.31
C ALA A 237 -7.78 -21.70 7.87
N GLN A 238 -7.55 -22.95 7.46
CA GLN A 238 -7.99 -23.48 6.16
C GLN A 238 -9.52 -23.61 6.04
N LYS A 239 -10.23 -23.91 7.13
CA LYS A 239 -11.70 -23.84 7.15
C LYS A 239 -12.19 -22.41 6.88
N ILE A 240 -11.57 -21.42 7.55
CA ILE A 240 -11.92 -20.02 7.35
C ILE A 240 -11.60 -19.59 5.93
N GLN A 241 -10.41 -19.88 5.44
CA GLN A 241 -9.97 -19.49 4.09
C GLN A 241 -9.26 -20.65 3.41
N ALA A 242 -9.98 -21.33 2.53
CA ALA A 242 -9.45 -22.47 1.80
C ALA A 242 -8.17 -22.09 1.04
N ASN A 243 -7.10 -22.79 1.32
CA ASN A 243 -5.83 -22.73 0.61
C ASN A 243 -5.33 -24.15 0.42
N ASN A 244 -5.64 -24.74 -0.73
CA ASN A 244 -5.29 -26.14 -1.04
C ASN A 244 -3.78 -26.36 -1.23
N GLU A 245 -3.01 -25.30 -1.34
CA GLU A 245 -1.55 -25.37 -1.48
C GLU A 245 -0.84 -25.32 -0.13
N LEU A 246 -1.52 -24.95 0.95
CA LEU A 246 -0.94 -24.86 2.29
C LEU A 246 -0.93 -26.23 2.95
N GLU A 247 0.25 -26.74 3.26
CA GLU A 247 0.47 -27.99 3.98
C GLU A 247 0.80 -27.70 5.45
N PRO A 248 -0.05 -28.12 6.41
CA PRO A 248 0.31 -28.03 7.81
C PRO A 248 1.43 -29.02 8.13
N ILE A 249 2.36 -28.63 9.00
CA ILE A 249 3.32 -29.59 9.55
C ILE A 249 2.64 -30.47 10.61
N MET A 250 3.19 -31.66 10.84
CA MET A 250 2.67 -32.61 11.84
C MET A 250 3.08 -32.23 13.29
N ARG A 251 3.01 -30.94 13.60
CA ARG A 251 3.17 -30.44 14.97
C ARG A 251 1.78 -30.29 15.58
N HIS A 252 1.39 -31.27 16.39
CA HIS A 252 0.11 -31.27 17.07
C HIS A 252 0.12 -30.44 18.34
N GLY A 253 -1.02 -29.84 18.69
CA GLY A 253 -1.25 -29.03 19.87
C GLY A 253 -2.68 -29.15 20.36
N GLU A 254 -3.12 -28.13 21.12
CA GLU A 254 -4.49 -28.10 21.62
C GLU A 254 -5.49 -27.85 20.47
N GLN A 255 -6.68 -28.47 20.61
CA GLN A 255 -7.77 -28.21 19.66
C GLN A 255 -8.26 -26.76 19.81
N PRO A 256 -8.58 -26.07 18.70
CA PRO A 256 -9.21 -24.76 18.79
C PRO A 256 -10.50 -24.81 19.60
N GLU A 257 -10.61 -23.91 20.57
CA GLU A 257 -11.78 -23.79 21.45
C GLU A 257 -12.71 -22.67 20.96
N ILE A 258 -14.02 -22.93 20.97
CA ILE A 258 -15.04 -21.97 20.57
C ILE A 258 -16.09 -21.88 21.68
N PHE A 259 -16.15 -20.73 22.39
CA PHE A 259 -17.03 -20.54 23.54
C PHE A 259 -18.19 -19.59 23.22
N PRO A 260 -19.43 -20.11 23.30
CA PRO A 260 -20.61 -19.25 23.24
C PRO A 260 -20.90 -18.59 24.60
N PHE A 261 -21.31 -17.34 24.57
CA PHE A 261 -21.79 -16.60 25.75
C PHE A 261 -23.18 -16.01 25.46
N LYS A 262 -23.97 -15.76 26.51
CA LYS A 262 -25.33 -15.23 26.36
C LYS A 262 -25.34 -13.78 25.92
N ASN A 263 -24.36 -13.00 26.34
CA ASN A 263 -24.25 -11.57 26.05
C ASN A 263 -22.78 -11.09 26.15
N ALA A 264 -22.53 -9.86 25.76
CA ALA A 264 -21.21 -9.26 25.73
C ALA A 264 -20.56 -9.07 27.13
N GLU A 265 -21.34 -9.01 28.19
CA GLU A 265 -20.82 -8.91 29.57
C GLU A 265 -20.30 -10.26 30.06
N GLU A 266 -21.08 -11.32 29.82
CA GLU A 266 -20.64 -12.69 30.11
C GLU A 266 -19.41 -13.06 29.27
N GLU A 267 -19.35 -12.65 28.00
CA GLU A 267 -18.20 -12.84 27.14
C GLU A 267 -16.96 -12.13 27.70
N THR A 268 -17.09 -10.88 28.14
CA THR A 268 -15.99 -10.13 28.76
C THR A 268 -15.49 -10.85 30.02
N THR A 269 -16.40 -11.36 30.85
CA THR A 269 -16.04 -12.14 32.05
C THR A 269 -15.35 -13.44 31.69
N GLY A 270 -15.81 -14.13 30.64
CA GLY A 270 -15.16 -15.32 30.10
C GLY A 270 -13.72 -15.03 29.62
N ILE A 271 -13.50 -13.91 28.95
CA ILE A 271 -12.16 -13.50 28.52
C ILE A 271 -11.26 -13.20 29.72
N VAL A 272 -11.76 -12.60 30.80
CA VAL A 272 -10.99 -12.41 32.04
C VAL A 272 -10.54 -13.76 32.61
N ASN A 273 -11.40 -14.79 32.62
CA ASN A 273 -11.04 -16.14 33.07
C ASN A 273 -9.96 -16.74 32.15
N LEU A 274 -10.10 -16.63 30.81
CA LEU A 274 -9.08 -17.11 29.87
C LEU A 274 -7.72 -16.40 30.07
N VAL A 275 -7.72 -15.11 30.41
CA VAL A 275 -6.49 -14.38 30.76
C VAL A 275 -5.88 -14.91 32.04
N SER A 276 -6.71 -15.30 33.01
CA SER A 276 -6.24 -15.94 34.23
C SER A 276 -5.62 -17.32 33.97
N ASP A 277 -6.25 -18.11 33.12
CA ASP A 277 -5.76 -19.42 32.71
C ASP A 277 -4.41 -19.30 31.97
N PHE A 278 -4.30 -18.31 31.04
CA PHE A 278 -3.02 -18.00 30.38
C PHE A 278 -1.91 -17.70 31.41
N ARG A 279 -2.18 -16.93 32.46
CA ARG A 279 -1.18 -16.60 33.49
C ARG A 279 -0.69 -17.82 34.26
N ASN A 280 -1.50 -18.86 34.33
CA ASN A 280 -1.17 -20.12 34.97
C ASN A 280 -0.58 -21.14 33.97
N SER A 281 -0.53 -20.78 32.69
CA SER A 281 0.07 -21.60 31.64
C SER A 281 1.59 -21.42 31.55
N GLY A 282 2.25 -22.24 30.76
CA GLY A 282 3.68 -22.09 30.45
C GLY A 282 3.98 -21.10 29.33
N TYR A 283 2.96 -20.42 28.77
CA TYR A 283 3.09 -19.48 27.65
C TYR A 283 3.52 -18.09 28.12
N THR A 284 4.15 -17.33 27.24
CA THR A 284 4.75 -16.02 27.55
C THR A 284 4.06 -14.84 26.86
N SER A 285 3.29 -15.11 25.80
CA SER A 285 2.62 -14.09 25.01
C SER A 285 1.18 -14.45 24.68
N LEU A 286 0.25 -13.52 24.98
CA LEU A 286 -1.17 -13.64 24.68
C LEU A 286 -1.62 -12.47 23.81
N GLY A 287 -2.18 -12.78 22.65
CA GLY A 287 -2.84 -11.81 21.78
C GLY A 287 -4.35 -11.87 21.91
N ILE A 288 -5.00 -10.79 22.35
CA ILE A 288 -6.46 -10.66 22.28
C ILE A 288 -6.76 -9.81 21.06
N ILE A 289 -7.19 -10.46 19.96
CA ILE A 289 -7.26 -9.85 18.63
C ILE A 289 -8.71 -9.57 18.26
N CYS A 290 -9.13 -8.32 18.35
CA CYS A 290 -10.43 -7.85 17.89
C CYS A 290 -10.44 -7.57 16.38
N LYS A 291 -11.63 -7.50 15.78
CA LYS A 291 -11.76 -7.12 14.37
C LYS A 291 -11.26 -5.69 14.12
N THR A 292 -11.69 -4.72 14.92
CA THR A 292 -11.39 -3.29 14.73
C THR A 292 -10.61 -2.71 15.92
N GLU A 293 -9.93 -1.57 15.69
CA GLU A 293 -9.20 -0.86 16.74
C GLU A 293 -10.13 -0.28 17.81
N THR A 294 -11.33 0.16 17.40
CA THR A 294 -12.36 0.64 18.34
C THR A 294 -12.84 -0.46 19.27
N GLN A 295 -13.09 -1.68 18.76
CA GLN A 295 -13.42 -2.83 19.59
C GLN A 295 -12.29 -3.20 20.55
N ALA A 296 -11.05 -3.24 20.04
CA ALA A 296 -9.87 -3.56 20.84
C ALA A 296 -9.67 -2.56 21.98
N LYS A 297 -9.83 -1.27 21.71
CA LYS A 297 -9.74 -0.20 22.71
C LYS A 297 -10.82 -0.35 23.81
N ALA A 298 -12.07 -0.57 23.40
CA ALA A 298 -13.17 -0.74 24.33
C ALA A 298 -12.98 -1.99 25.21
N LEU A 299 -12.54 -3.10 24.62
CA LEU A 299 -12.27 -4.32 25.37
C LEU A 299 -11.08 -4.15 26.31
N ALA A 300 -9.98 -3.55 25.86
CA ALA A 300 -8.80 -3.29 26.70
C ALA A 300 -9.17 -2.48 27.94
N GLN A 301 -9.99 -1.43 27.80
CA GLN A 301 -10.46 -0.62 28.93
C GLN A 301 -11.27 -1.45 29.94
N LYS A 302 -12.14 -2.35 29.46
CA LYS A 302 -12.92 -3.24 30.33
C LYS A 302 -12.00 -4.24 31.06
N LEU A 303 -11.07 -4.87 30.35
CA LEU A 303 -10.17 -5.86 30.93
C LEU A 303 -9.20 -5.26 31.93
N GLN A 304 -8.72 -4.02 31.74
CA GLN A 304 -7.83 -3.31 32.67
C GLN A 304 -8.46 -3.02 34.03
N VAL A 305 -9.79 -3.03 34.13
CA VAL A 305 -10.50 -2.91 35.44
C VAL A 305 -10.38 -4.19 36.25
N HIS A 306 -10.27 -5.35 35.60
CA HIS A 306 -10.31 -6.65 36.23
C HIS A 306 -8.95 -7.34 36.32
N THR A 307 -7.98 -6.84 35.55
CA THR A 307 -6.72 -7.56 35.30
C THR A 307 -5.59 -6.58 35.02
N ASP A 308 -4.46 -6.73 35.70
CA ASP A 308 -3.26 -5.90 35.52
C ASP A 308 -2.43 -6.35 34.29
N ASN A 309 -1.48 -5.49 33.91
CA ASN A 309 -0.49 -5.79 32.87
C ASN A 309 -1.08 -6.15 31.51
N ILE A 310 -2.17 -5.50 31.11
CA ILE A 310 -2.71 -5.56 29.75
C ILE A 310 -2.26 -4.34 28.96
N SER A 311 -1.60 -4.59 27.83
CA SER A 311 -1.18 -3.56 26.88
C SER A 311 -2.17 -3.41 25.74
N PHE A 312 -2.58 -2.19 25.42
CA PHE A 312 -3.34 -1.89 24.20
C PHE A 312 -2.39 -1.43 23.11
N LEU A 313 -2.34 -2.19 22.00
CA LEU A 313 -1.56 -1.84 20.83
C LEU A 313 -2.46 -1.22 19.75
N SER A 314 -2.21 0.04 19.44
CA SER A 314 -2.93 0.84 18.43
C SER A 314 -2.00 1.30 17.32
N SER A 315 -2.58 1.89 16.28
CA SER A 315 -1.85 2.55 15.20
C SER A 315 -0.96 3.72 15.65
N LEU A 316 -1.16 4.24 16.86
CA LEU A 316 -0.39 5.34 17.46
C LEU A 316 0.67 4.85 18.46
N SER A 317 0.73 3.55 18.75
CA SER A 317 1.68 3.00 19.72
C SER A 317 3.11 3.04 19.15
N SER A 318 4.04 3.53 19.95
CA SER A 318 5.46 3.67 19.58
C SER A 318 6.30 2.42 19.87
N ALA A 319 5.79 1.49 20.68
CA ALA A 319 6.50 0.28 21.08
C ALA A 319 5.54 -0.89 21.29
N TYR A 320 6.05 -2.09 21.04
CA TYR A 320 5.41 -3.36 21.36
C TYR A 320 5.91 -3.84 22.74
N THR A 321 5.00 -4.21 23.62
CA THR A 321 5.31 -4.78 24.94
C THR A 321 4.95 -6.26 24.93
N LYS A 322 5.89 -7.14 25.31
CA LYS A 322 5.62 -8.57 25.47
C LYS A 322 4.60 -8.81 26.61
N GLY A 323 3.90 -9.92 26.55
CA GLY A 323 2.91 -10.33 27.54
C GLY A 323 1.50 -10.34 26.96
N ILE A 324 0.54 -9.73 27.65
CA ILE A 324 -0.86 -9.71 27.24
C ILE A 324 -1.12 -8.44 26.43
N VAL A 325 -1.48 -8.61 25.17
CA VAL A 325 -1.71 -7.51 24.22
C VAL A 325 -3.12 -7.58 23.66
N VAL A 326 -3.87 -6.49 23.76
CA VAL A 326 -5.16 -6.30 23.09
C VAL A 326 -4.94 -5.44 21.85
N THR A 327 -5.36 -5.93 20.70
CA THR A 327 -5.14 -5.23 19.44
C THR A 327 -6.19 -5.58 18.38
N SER A 328 -6.14 -4.93 17.22
CA SER A 328 -6.99 -5.27 16.07
C SER A 328 -6.28 -6.25 15.12
N ALA A 329 -7.07 -6.97 14.30
CA ALA A 329 -6.56 -7.90 13.29
C ALA A 329 -5.55 -7.25 12.34
N HIS A 330 -5.80 -5.99 11.96
CA HIS A 330 -4.88 -5.23 11.11
C HIS A 330 -3.54 -4.96 11.79
N MET A 331 -3.56 -4.57 13.07
CA MET A 331 -2.35 -4.28 13.84
C MET A 331 -1.61 -5.55 14.30
N ALA A 332 -2.32 -6.67 14.42
CA ALA A 332 -1.74 -7.97 14.75
C ALA A 332 -0.93 -8.56 13.57
N LYS A 333 -1.07 -8.00 12.37
CA LYS A 333 -0.32 -8.47 11.21
C LYS A 333 1.19 -8.33 11.45
N GLY A 334 1.95 -9.39 11.16
CA GLY A 334 3.39 -9.46 11.46
C GLY A 334 3.73 -9.81 12.91
N LEU A 335 2.74 -9.86 13.82
CA LEU A 335 2.95 -10.33 15.20
C LEU A 335 2.68 -11.83 15.32
N GLU A 336 3.20 -12.43 16.39
CA GLU A 336 3.03 -13.84 16.73
C GLU A 336 2.85 -13.95 18.24
N PHE A 337 1.94 -14.85 18.67
CA PHE A 337 1.63 -15.06 20.08
C PHE A 337 1.58 -16.56 20.36
N ASP A 338 2.03 -16.96 21.55
CA ASP A 338 1.88 -18.35 22.00
C ASP A 338 0.40 -18.74 22.03
N GLU A 339 -0.44 -17.86 22.57
CA GLU A 339 -1.88 -18.04 22.65
C GLU A 339 -2.61 -16.82 22.05
N VAL A 340 -3.73 -17.07 21.37
CA VAL A 340 -4.59 -16.01 20.84
C VAL A 340 -6.03 -16.23 21.29
N ILE A 341 -6.69 -15.12 21.67
CA ILE A 341 -8.14 -15.05 21.88
C ILE A 341 -8.72 -14.13 20.82
N VAL A 342 -9.72 -14.62 20.07
CA VAL A 342 -10.48 -13.82 19.11
C VAL A 342 -11.89 -13.57 19.67
N PRO A 343 -12.14 -12.39 20.27
CA PRO A 343 -13.45 -12.05 20.80
C PRO A 343 -14.44 -11.65 19.72
N GLN A 344 -15.73 -11.73 20.06
CA GLN A 344 -16.82 -11.30 19.19
C GLN A 344 -16.79 -11.97 17.79
N ALA A 345 -16.45 -13.27 17.77
CA ALA A 345 -16.41 -14.08 16.55
C ALA A 345 -17.83 -14.48 16.09
N ASP A 346 -18.76 -13.52 16.06
CA ASP A 346 -20.15 -13.68 15.67
C ASP A 346 -20.41 -13.24 14.22
N ASN A 347 -21.62 -13.56 13.72
CA ASN A 347 -22.02 -13.24 12.36
C ASN A 347 -22.31 -11.73 12.13
N GLN A 348 -22.47 -10.92 13.17
CA GLN A 348 -22.61 -9.47 13.02
C GLN A 348 -21.26 -8.81 12.71
N ASN A 349 -20.20 -9.35 13.32
CA ASN A 349 -18.84 -8.85 13.14
C ASN A 349 -18.17 -9.42 11.90
N TYR A 350 -18.33 -10.72 11.62
CA TYR A 350 -17.62 -11.40 10.55
C TYR A 350 -18.58 -11.97 9.50
N HIS A 351 -18.92 -11.17 8.48
CA HIS A 351 -19.89 -11.57 7.43
C HIS A 351 -19.42 -11.28 6.00
N SER A 352 -18.47 -10.37 5.80
CA SER A 352 -17.95 -9.99 4.47
C SER A 352 -16.64 -10.74 4.11
N THR A 353 -16.21 -10.62 2.87
CA THR A 353 -14.93 -11.18 2.42
C THR A 353 -13.73 -10.57 3.15
N ILE A 354 -13.77 -9.26 3.44
CA ILE A 354 -12.71 -8.58 4.20
C ILE A 354 -12.71 -9.10 5.64
N ASP A 355 -13.89 -9.27 6.26
CA ASP A 355 -14.00 -9.81 7.61
C ASP A 355 -13.44 -11.22 7.72
N LYS A 356 -13.69 -12.03 6.68
CA LYS A 356 -13.10 -13.37 6.54
C LYS A 356 -11.57 -13.33 6.57
N SER A 357 -10.97 -12.41 5.81
CA SER A 357 -9.51 -12.23 5.80
C SER A 357 -8.99 -11.73 7.16
N MET A 358 -9.73 -10.86 7.85
CA MET A 358 -9.37 -10.39 9.19
C MET A 358 -9.39 -11.52 10.21
N LEU A 359 -10.41 -12.39 10.15
CA LEU A 359 -10.51 -13.56 11.02
C LEU A 359 -9.36 -14.54 10.73
N TYR A 360 -9.06 -14.78 9.47
CA TYR A 360 -7.92 -15.61 9.04
C TYR A 360 -6.60 -15.07 9.60
N VAL A 361 -6.36 -13.76 9.46
CA VAL A 361 -5.16 -13.12 10.02
C VAL A 361 -5.11 -13.30 11.53
N ALA A 362 -6.20 -13.04 12.25
CA ALA A 362 -6.24 -13.19 13.71
C ALA A 362 -5.90 -14.61 14.16
N VAL A 363 -6.50 -15.62 13.53
CA VAL A 363 -6.27 -17.04 13.83
C VAL A 363 -4.82 -17.46 13.55
N THR A 364 -4.26 -17.00 12.42
CA THR A 364 -2.88 -17.35 12.02
C THR A 364 -1.80 -16.64 12.85
N ARG A 365 -2.16 -15.80 13.83
CA ARG A 365 -1.23 -15.23 14.80
C ARG A 365 -0.91 -16.17 15.94
N ALA A 366 -1.72 -17.23 16.16
CA ALA A 366 -1.53 -18.20 17.22
C ALA A 366 -0.48 -19.24 16.82
N MET A 367 0.44 -19.52 17.75
CA MET A 367 1.46 -20.57 17.57
C MET A 367 1.05 -21.88 18.22
N HIS A 368 0.42 -21.85 19.40
CA HIS A 368 0.17 -23.03 20.22
C HIS A 368 -1.31 -23.23 20.58
N LYS A 369 -2.01 -22.15 20.97
CA LYS A 369 -3.40 -22.23 21.39
C LYS A 369 -4.23 -21.10 20.78
N ILE A 370 -5.47 -21.42 20.37
CA ILE A 370 -6.45 -20.46 19.83
C ILE A 370 -7.80 -20.67 20.49
N THR A 371 -8.39 -19.59 20.96
CA THR A 371 -9.73 -19.57 21.53
C THR A 371 -10.56 -18.48 20.82
N LEU A 372 -11.72 -18.84 20.32
CA LEU A 372 -12.69 -17.91 19.75
C LEU A 372 -13.86 -17.75 20.73
N THR A 373 -14.29 -16.52 20.98
CA THR A 373 -15.45 -16.26 21.81
C THR A 373 -16.51 -15.47 21.04
N TYR A 374 -17.79 -15.72 21.33
CA TYR A 374 -18.87 -14.99 20.71
C TYR A 374 -20.12 -14.91 21.60
N SER A 375 -20.93 -13.88 21.37
CA SER A 375 -22.28 -13.77 21.91
C SER A 375 -23.28 -13.63 20.75
N GLY A 376 -24.36 -14.46 20.77
CA GLY A 376 -25.34 -14.49 19.69
C GLY A 376 -25.12 -15.61 18.68
N ILE A 377 -25.19 -15.32 17.36
CA ILE A 377 -25.07 -16.32 16.28
C ILE A 377 -23.59 -16.42 15.88
N PRO A 378 -22.99 -17.60 15.89
CA PRO A 378 -21.62 -17.77 15.44
C PRO A 378 -21.46 -17.34 13.97
N ASN A 379 -20.27 -16.95 13.56
CA ASN A 379 -20.06 -16.63 12.17
C ASN A 379 -19.92 -17.93 11.34
N ARG A 380 -20.38 -17.87 10.09
CA ARG A 380 -20.39 -19.01 9.16
C ARG A 380 -19.02 -19.55 8.76
N PHE A 381 -17.93 -18.87 9.12
CA PHE A 381 -16.57 -19.25 8.73
C PHE A 381 -15.92 -20.19 9.74
N ILE A 382 -16.54 -20.37 10.94
CA ILE A 382 -16.05 -21.25 12.02
C ILE A 382 -16.99 -22.42 12.34
N GLU A 383 -18.19 -22.46 11.73
CA GLU A 383 -19.15 -23.58 11.82
C GLU A 383 -18.66 -24.89 11.19
#